data_cb8f6e7d89a7c968303812e9cc7ce405
#
_entry.id   cb8f6e7d89a7c968303812e9cc7ce405
#
_cell.length_a   1.000
_cell.length_b   1.000
_cell.length_c   1.000
_cell.angle_alpha   90.00
_cell.angle_beta   90.00
_cell.angle_gamma   90.00
#
_symmetry.space_group_name_H-M   'P 1'
#
loop_
_entity.id
_entity.type
_entity.pdbx_description
1 polymer ?
#
loop_
_entity_poly.entity_id
_entity_poly.type
_entity_poly.pdbx_seq_one_letter_code
_entity_poly.pdbx_strand_id
1 'polypeptide(L)'
;MEQQLQDVSNVNPVAFIGLLAAAYLIWSLPRRFAVCPILAMTCLMPLGQDLVVFGLHFYLFRILLLVGLLRVLLKHEVAQLVMTRTDKIFIWWVIISIVFGTLAKPSMQLFINRLGDAYNAFGSYFLMRCFLVDFEDLLTSVRTLAWLSLPVAALMLVEKSTGHNYFSVFGGVPEITVIREGHLRCQGAFRHPILAGTFGATQFPLFMALWFYQPQYRRIAMLATIASLIIVGTASSSGALMALLASMVGMALWKWRAHMRLVRRGAVVAILIVAMIMNAPVWYLFDRLSSITGGTGWFRSYLIDQTISHFNEWWLFGTTYTANWAPSGEVTSADPNMMDITNHYIAQGVSGGLLKLVLFLAIIVVSFKSVGRWLKVEGADSSAGILVWGAGVSLFAHCLSFVSTTYFDQIVVVWYWLLAMIASIPAWGNKVTTSDSLLETVGNVESEDVADSEKTSLPLHFWTGICMFRLFVARKFDKFRSNFVLYLEGETMIFRRFRTP
;
A
#
# COMPACT_ATOMS: atom_id res chain seq x y z
N MET A 1 -38.18 -5.75 -9.07
CA MET A 1 -38.02 -4.42 -8.46
C MET A 1 -36.63 -4.21 -7.86
N GLU A 2 -35.98 -5.21 -7.25
CA GLU A 2 -34.58 -5.08 -6.78
C GLU A 2 -33.53 -4.97 -7.90
N GLN A 3 -33.73 -5.63 -9.05
CA GLN A 3 -32.81 -5.49 -10.21
C GLN A 3 -32.87 -4.10 -10.88
N GLN A 4 -33.99 -3.41 -10.81
CA GLN A 4 -34.13 -2.03 -11.36
C GLN A 4 -33.47 -0.95 -10.49
N LEU A 5 -33.25 -1.22 -9.18
CA LEU A 5 -32.54 -0.30 -8.29
C LEU A 5 -31.01 -0.37 -8.44
N GLN A 6 -30.48 -1.42 -9.11
CA GLN A 6 -29.05 -1.59 -9.36
C GLN A 6 -28.55 -0.77 -10.57
N ASP A 7 -29.41 -0.25 -11.43
CA ASP A 7 -29.04 0.49 -12.64
C ASP A 7 -29.04 2.02 -12.47
N VAL A 8 -29.18 2.53 -11.24
CA VAL A 8 -29.20 3.97 -10.98
C VAL A 8 -27.84 4.45 -10.48
N SER A 9 -27.27 5.43 -11.19
CA SER A 9 -26.04 6.10 -10.76
C SER A 9 -26.23 6.79 -9.41
N ASN A 10 -25.34 6.50 -8.45
CA ASN A 10 -25.32 7.15 -7.14
C ASN A 10 -24.17 8.16 -7.08
N VAL A 11 -24.34 9.28 -7.80
CA VAL A 11 -23.32 10.34 -7.88
C VAL A 11 -23.87 11.64 -7.32
N ASN A 12 -23.22 12.16 -6.30
CA ASN A 12 -23.50 13.50 -5.79
C ASN A 12 -22.91 14.56 -6.73
N PRO A 13 -23.66 15.61 -7.14
CA PRO A 13 -23.15 16.64 -8.03
C PRO A 13 -21.91 17.36 -7.53
N VAL A 14 -21.77 17.58 -6.21
CA VAL A 14 -20.61 18.22 -5.60
C VAL A 14 -19.36 17.33 -5.75
N ALA A 15 -19.52 16.02 -5.55
CA ALA A 15 -18.45 15.05 -5.74
C ALA A 15 -18.04 14.95 -7.22
N PHE A 16 -18.99 15.06 -8.14
CA PHE A 16 -18.70 15.05 -9.57
C PHE A 16 -17.91 16.30 -10.00
N ILE A 17 -18.27 17.47 -9.49
CA ILE A 17 -17.50 18.70 -9.73
C ILE A 17 -16.09 18.56 -9.17
N GLY A 18 -15.95 17.99 -7.97
CA GLY A 18 -14.65 17.68 -7.38
C GLY A 18 -13.80 16.73 -8.23
N LEU A 19 -14.42 15.69 -8.82
CA LEU A 19 -13.77 14.79 -9.78
C LEU A 19 -13.25 15.55 -11.00
N LEU A 20 -14.08 16.41 -11.62
CA LEU A 20 -13.70 17.19 -12.80
C LEU A 20 -12.54 18.14 -12.48
N ALA A 21 -12.58 18.82 -11.32
CA ALA A 21 -11.49 19.67 -10.85
C ALA A 21 -10.20 18.86 -10.63
N ALA A 22 -10.27 17.70 -9.97
CA ALA A 22 -9.12 16.83 -9.77
C ALA A 22 -8.55 16.29 -11.09
N ALA A 23 -9.41 15.91 -12.04
CA ALA A 23 -9.02 15.48 -13.38
C ALA A 23 -8.31 16.58 -14.17
N TYR A 24 -8.84 17.81 -14.13
CA TYR A 24 -8.20 18.97 -14.73
C TYR A 24 -6.83 19.26 -14.10
N LEU A 25 -6.73 19.22 -12.77
CA LEU A 25 -5.47 19.43 -12.05
C LEU A 25 -4.45 18.34 -12.36
N ILE A 26 -4.85 17.07 -12.40
CA ILE A 26 -3.95 15.98 -12.82
C ILE A 26 -3.39 16.28 -14.21
N TRP A 27 -4.19 16.79 -15.14
CA TRP A 27 -3.75 17.05 -16.52
C TRP A 27 -2.86 18.27 -16.65
N SER A 28 -3.17 19.37 -15.94
CA SER A 28 -2.54 20.69 -16.08
C SER A 28 -1.26 20.85 -15.26
N LEU A 29 -1.19 20.27 -14.05
CA LEU A 29 -0.06 20.44 -13.16
C LEU A 29 1.21 19.75 -13.69
N PRO A 30 2.42 20.25 -13.34
CA PRO A 30 3.68 19.54 -13.57
C PRO A 30 3.64 18.14 -12.91
N ARG A 31 4.41 17.15 -13.44
CA ARG A 31 4.46 15.75 -12.96
C ARG A 31 4.56 15.66 -11.43
N ARG A 32 5.46 16.44 -10.84
CA ARG A 32 5.71 16.50 -9.38
C ARG A 32 4.46 16.74 -8.54
N PHE A 33 3.53 17.56 -9.03
CA PHE A 33 2.31 17.92 -8.33
C PHE A 33 1.09 17.11 -8.77
N ALA A 34 1.23 16.24 -9.76
CA ALA A 34 0.12 15.45 -10.29
C ALA A 34 -0.41 14.41 -9.29
N VAL A 35 0.40 14.04 -8.30
CA VAL A 35 -0.03 13.18 -7.17
C VAL A 35 -0.98 13.90 -6.21
N CYS A 36 -0.86 15.24 -6.08
CA CYS A 36 -1.62 16.01 -5.09
C CYS A 36 -3.15 15.91 -5.25
N PRO A 37 -3.74 16.08 -6.44
CA PRO A 37 -5.19 15.95 -6.62
C PRO A 37 -5.69 14.53 -6.37
N ILE A 38 -4.87 13.49 -6.61
CA ILE A 38 -5.24 12.10 -6.27
C ILE A 38 -5.33 11.94 -4.75
N LEU A 39 -4.32 12.41 -4.02
CA LEU A 39 -4.29 12.38 -2.55
C LEU A 39 -5.42 13.25 -1.96
N ALA A 40 -5.71 14.41 -2.57
CA ALA A 40 -6.80 15.29 -2.14
C ALA A 40 -8.16 14.58 -2.28
N MET A 41 -8.43 13.96 -3.43
CA MET A 41 -9.65 13.19 -3.62
C MET A 41 -9.73 12.02 -2.64
N THR A 42 -8.62 11.33 -2.40
CA THR A 42 -8.57 10.21 -1.42
C THR A 42 -8.89 10.67 0.01
N CYS A 43 -8.39 11.83 0.45
CA CYS A 43 -8.54 12.28 1.83
C CYS A 43 -9.85 13.05 2.09
N LEU A 44 -10.38 13.75 1.08
CA LEU A 44 -11.49 14.69 1.27
C LEU A 44 -12.81 14.22 0.66
N MET A 45 -12.80 13.20 -0.21
CA MET A 45 -14.01 12.72 -0.86
C MET A 45 -14.28 11.24 -0.53
N PRO A 46 -15.53 10.88 -0.16
CA PRO A 46 -15.92 9.49 -0.06
C PRO A 46 -15.85 8.80 -1.42
N LEU A 47 -15.17 7.63 -1.49
CA LEU A 47 -14.93 6.92 -2.75
C LEU A 47 -16.05 5.95 -3.15
N GLY A 48 -17.04 5.75 -2.28
CA GLY A 48 -18.12 4.77 -2.47
C GLY A 48 -19.22 5.21 -3.45
N GLN A 49 -18.97 6.21 -4.31
CA GLN A 49 -19.92 6.70 -5.31
C GLN A 49 -19.58 6.16 -6.69
N ASP A 50 -20.59 5.75 -7.43
CA ASP A 50 -20.45 5.14 -8.73
C ASP A 50 -21.39 5.74 -9.79
N LEU A 51 -20.87 5.81 -11.00
CA LEU A 51 -21.59 6.12 -12.22
C LEU A 51 -21.89 4.81 -12.95
N VAL A 52 -23.15 4.52 -13.19
CA VAL A 52 -23.54 3.35 -13.98
C VAL A 52 -23.55 3.72 -15.46
N VAL A 53 -22.70 3.06 -16.25
CA VAL A 53 -22.61 3.23 -17.70
C VAL A 53 -22.67 1.85 -18.35
N PHE A 54 -23.67 1.60 -19.20
CA PHE A 54 -23.91 0.30 -19.84
C PHE A 54 -24.01 -0.89 -18.84
N GLY A 55 -24.61 -0.67 -17.65
CA GLY A 55 -24.71 -1.71 -16.61
C GLY A 55 -23.41 -1.99 -15.85
N LEU A 56 -22.34 -1.22 -16.09
CA LEU A 56 -21.08 -1.30 -15.36
C LEU A 56 -20.94 -0.16 -14.36
N HIS A 57 -20.56 -0.49 -13.13
CA HIS A 57 -20.35 0.45 -12.04
C HIS A 57 -18.94 1.05 -12.07
N PHE A 58 -18.84 2.32 -12.48
CA PHE A 58 -17.59 3.07 -12.49
C PHE A 58 -17.50 3.96 -11.25
N TYR A 59 -16.79 3.55 -10.25
CA TYR A 59 -16.47 4.41 -9.11
C TYR A 59 -15.75 5.68 -9.59
N LEU A 60 -16.07 6.83 -9.02
CA LEU A 60 -15.48 8.13 -9.40
C LEU A 60 -13.95 8.10 -9.40
N PHE A 61 -13.37 7.39 -8.45
CA PHE A 61 -11.91 7.22 -8.35
C PHE A 61 -11.32 6.46 -9.54
N ARG A 62 -12.04 5.49 -10.14
CA ARG A 62 -11.58 4.78 -11.35
C ARG A 62 -11.48 5.71 -12.55
N ILE A 63 -12.41 6.67 -12.66
CA ILE A 63 -12.37 7.70 -13.72
C ILE A 63 -11.13 8.58 -13.53
N LEU A 64 -10.83 8.98 -12.30
CA LEU A 64 -9.63 9.76 -11.99
C LEU A 64 -8.35 9.00 -12.34
N LEU A 65 -8.28 7.71 -12.02
CA LEU A 65 -7.16 6.85 -12.41
C LEU A 65 -7.01 6.75 -13.93
N LEU A 66 -8.13 6.64 -14.67
CA LEU A 66 -8.08 6.61 -16.13
C LEU A 66 -7.46 7.89 -16.70
N VAL A 67 -7.89 9.07 -16.22
CA VAL A 67 -7.32 10.36 -16.63
C VAL A 67 -5.83 10.44 -16.32
N GLY A 68 -5.42 9.96 -15.13
CA GLY A 68 -4.01 9.89 -14.74
C GLY A 68 -3.18 8.96 -15.63
N LEU A 69 -3.69 7.77 -15.94
CA LEU A 69 -3.02 6.80 -16.82
C LEU A 69 -2.92 7.33 -18.25
N LEU A 70 -3.97 7.95 -18.78
CA LEU A 70 -3.94 8.60 -20.10
C LEU A 70 -2.88 9.71 -20.14
N ARG A 71 -2.80 10.55 -19.10
CA ARG A 71 -1.76 11.56 -18.98
C ARG A 71 -0.37 10.94 -19.06
N VAL A 72 -0.10 9.93 -18.23
CA VAL A 72 1.22 9.30 -18.13
C VAL A 72 1.66 8.68 -19.47
N LEU A 73 0.71 8.10 -20.22
CA LEU A 73 0.95 7.57 -21.55
C LEU A 73 1.21 8.68 -22.57
N LEU A 74 0.34 9.70 -22.64
CA LEU A 74 0.41 10.77 -23.64
C LEU A 74 1.57 11.75 -23.41
N LYS A 75 1.97 11.97 -22.14
CA LYS A 75 3.14 12.79 -21.81
C LYS A 75 4.44 11.99 -21.68
N HIS A 76 4.43 10.67 -22.01
CA HIS A 76 5.58 9.78 -21.94
C HIS A 76 6.26 9.72 -20.57
N GLU A 77 5.51 9.96 -19.48
CA GLU A 77 6.04 9.96 -18.10
C GLU A 77 6.43 8.55 -17.63
N VAL A 78 5.96 7.49 -18.32
CA VAL A 78 6.36 6.08 -18.10
C VAL A 78 7.86 5.86 -18.32
N ALA A 79 8.49 6.61 -19.22
CA ALA A 79 9.91 6.43 -19.57
C ALA A 79 10.86 6.64 -18.38
N GLN A 80 10.42 7.33 -17.33
CA GLN A 80 11.19 7.55 -16.11
C GLN A 80 11.06 6.42 -15.07
N LEU A 81 10.17 5.44 -15.32
CA LEU A 81 9.91 4.37 -14.39
C LEU A 81 11.02 3.30 -14.43
N VAL A 82 11.76 3.19 -13.35
CA VAL A 82 12.72 2.11 -13.14
C VAL A 82 12.04 0.97 -12.38
N MET A 83 11.91 -0.19 -13.05
CA MET A 83 11.25 -1.37 -12.48
C MET A 83 12.07 -2.01 -11.37
N THR A 84 11.50 -2.10 -10.18
CA THR A 84 12.11 -2.68 -8.99
C THR A 84 11.63 -4.11 -8.73
N ARG A 85 12.20 -4.77 -7.71
CA ARG A 85 11.70 -6.09 -7.27
C ARG A 85 10.29 -6.02 -6.72
N THR A 86 9.94 -4.93 -6.02
CA THR A 86 8.59 -4.70 -5.50
C THR A 86 7.58 -4.64 -6.64
N ASP A 87 7.89 -3.89 -7.72
CA ASP A 87 7.01 -3.77 -8.88
C ASP A 87 6.72 -5.14 -9.53
N LYS A 88 7.75 -5.98 -9.67
CA LYS A 88 7.62 -7.32 -10.27
C LYS A 88 6.74 -8.24 -9.44
N ILE A 89 6.92 -8.25 -8.11
CA ILE A 89 6.12 -9.07 -7.21
C ILE A 89 4.68 -8.53 -7.17
N PHE A 90 4.49 -7.21 -7.21
CA PHE A 90 3.18 -6.59 -7.26
C PHE A 90 2.40 -6.98 -8.53
N ILE A 91 3.05 -7.02 -9.69
CA ILE A 91 2.43 -7.50 -10.94
C ILE A 91 1.97 -8.95 -10.79
N TRP A 92 2.82 -9.83 -10.26
CA TRP A 92 2.45 -11.22 -10.03
C TRP A 92 1.31 -11.35 -9.02
N TRP A 93 1.31 -10.55 -7.96
CA TRP A 93 0.22 -10.51 -6.99
C TRP A 93 -1.11 -10.10 -7.65
N VAL A 94 -1.11 -9.12 -8.55
CA VAL A 94 -2.31 -8.70 -9.31
C VAL A 94 -2.76 -9.83 -10.24
N ILE A 95 -1.86 -10.44 -11.01
CA ILE A 95 -2.18 -11.55 -11.93
C ILE A 95 -2.80 -12.73 -11.16
N ILE A 96 -2.18 -13.16 -10.06
CA ILE A 96 -2.70 -14.25 -9.23
C ILE A 96 -4.04 -13.88 -8.60
N SER A 97 -4.25 -12.60 -8.23
CA SER A 97 -5.55 -12.13 -7.70
C SER A 97 -6.68 -12.30 -8.73
N ILE A 98 -6.41 -12.03 -10.00
CA ILE A 98 -7.40 -12.23 -11.08
C ILE A 98 -7.63 -13.73 -11.31
N VAL A 99 -6.55 -14.48 -11.59
CA VAL A 99 -6.63 -15.87 -12.02
C VAL A 99 -7.21 -16.76 -10.90
N PHE A 100 -6.59 -16.75 -9.73
CA PHE A 100 -6.99 -17.62 -8.63
C PHE A 100 -8.33 -17.19 -8.03
N GLY A 101 -8.54 -15.86 -7.85
CA GLY A 101 -9.82 -15.37 -7.36
C GLY A 101 -11.00 -15.69 -8.29
N THR A 102 -10.78 -15.83 -9.60
CA THR A 102 -11.82 -16.28 -10.55
C THR A 102 -11.99 -17.79 -10.51
N LEU A 103 -10.90 -18.55 -10.37
CA LEU A 103 -10.95 -20.02 -10.31
C LEU A 103 -11.64 -20.54 -9.04
N ALA A 104 -11.69 -19.76 -7.95
CA ALA A 104 -12.41 -20.13 -6.72
C ALA A 104 -13.91 -20.41 -6.96
N LYS A 105 -14.54 -19.66 -7.87
CA LYS A 105 -15.92 -19.88 -8.35
C LYS A 105 -16.03 -19.31 -9.78
N PRO A 106 -15.78 -20.12 -10.82
CA PRO A 106 -15.76 -19.64 -12.20
C PRO A 106 -17.10 -19.01 -12.60
N SER A 107 -17.10 -17.69 -12.79
CA SER A 107 -18.24 -16.91 -13.31
C SER A 107 -17.75 -15.63 -13.99
N MET A 108 -18.45 -15.19 -15.05
CA MET A 108 -18.13 -13.95 -15.76
C MET A 108 -18.22 -12.74 -14.83
N GLN A 109 -19.22 -12.68 -13.96
CA GLN A 109 -19.40 -11.59 -13.01
C GLN A 109 -18.21 -11.50 -12.04
N LEU A 110 -17.75 -12.63 -11.48
CA LEU A 110 -16.59 -12.63 -10.58
C LEU A 110 -15.31 -12.21 -11.32
N PHE A 111 -15.12 -12.68 -12.56
CA PHE A 111 -13.98 -12.24 -13.39
C PHE A 111 -13.98 -10.72 -13.62
N ILE A 112 -15.13 -10.13 -14.00
CA ILE A 112 -15.26 -8.67 -14.17
C ILE A 112 -14.94 -7.94 -12.86
N ASN A 113 -15.45 -8.43 -11.73
CA ASN A 113 -15.15 -7.84 -10.42
C ASN A 113 -13.64 -7.89 -10.10
N ARG A 114 -12.98 -9.03 -10.36
CA ARG A 114 -11.52 -9.17 -10.16
C ARG A 114 -10.71 -8.28 -11.09
N LEU A 115 -11.15 -8.07 -12.33
CA LEU A 115 -10.55 -7.08 -13.23
C LEU A 115 -10.69 -5.66 -12.70
N GLY A 116 -11.85 -5.32 -12.12
CA GLY A 116 -12.08 -4.03 -11.48
C GLY A 116 -11.17 -3.79 -10.26
N ASP A 117 -10.98 -4.81 -9.42
CA ASP A 117 -10.06 -4.77 -8.28
C ASP A 117 -8.61 -4.63 -8.75
N ALA A 118 -8.23 -5.39 -9.77
CA ALA A 118 -6.91 -5.32 -10.39
C ALA A 118 -6.63 -3.95 -11.03
N TYR A 119 -7.61 -3.36 -11.71
CA TYR A 119 -7.52 -2.01 -12.24
C TYR A 119 -7.29 -0.97 -11.14
N ASN A 120 -8.02 -1.06 -10.03
CA ASN A 120 -7.82 -0.17 -8.88
C ASN A 120 -6.41 -0.33 -8.28
N ALA A 121 -5.96 -1.56 -8.08
CA ALA A 121 -4.66 -1.85 -7.48
C ALA A 121 -3.51 -1.45 -8.41
N PHE A 122 -3.53 -1.95 -9.65
CA PHE A 122 -2.50 -1.68 -10.65
C PHE A 122 -2.46 -0.20 -11.02
N GLY A 123 -3.64 0.38 -11.31
CA GLY A 123 -3.76 1.79 -11.69
C GLY A 123 -3.25 2.71 -10.60
N SER A 124 -3.70 2.52 -9.33
CA SER A 124 -3.23 3.35 -8.22
C SER A 124 -1.73 3.22 -8.00
N TYR A 125 -1.22 2.00 -7.91
CA TYR A 125 0.20 1.75 -7.63
C TYR A 125 1.12 2.30 -8.73
N PHE A 126 0.88 1.93 -10.00
CA PHE A 126 1.77 2.32 -11.10
C PHE A 126 1.62 3.79 -11.46
N LEU A 127 0.44 4.39 -11.33
CA LEU A 127 0.28 5.83 -11.49
C LEU A 127 1.11 6.61 -10.46
N MET A 128 1.08 6.20 -9.19
CA MET A 128 1.93 6.77 -8.13
C MET A 128 3.41 6.54 -8.43
N ARG A 129 3.80 5.36 -8.94
CA ARG A 129 5.18 5.07 -9.34
C ARG A 129 5.70 5.99 -10.46
N CYS A 130 4.84 6.36 -11.41
CA CYS A 130 5.19 7.31 -12.48
C CYS A 130 5.35 8.75 -11.97
N PHE A 131 4.62 9.12 -10.91
CA PHE A 131 4.69 10.46 -10.32
C PHE A 131 5.78 10.61 -9.26
N LEU A 132 6.12 9.53 -8.53
CA LEU A 132 7.09 9.52 -7.45
C LEU A 132 8.45 8.98 -7.93
N VAL A 133 9.19 9.78 -8.69
CA VAL A 133 10.45 9.35 -9.32
C VAL A 133 11.67 9.73 -8.47
N ASP A 134 11.64 10.87 -7.77
CA ASP A 134 12.74 11.38 -6.98
C ASP A 134 12.35 11.69 -5.52
N PHE A 135 13.35 12.04 -4.71
CA PHE A 135 13.15 12.36 -3.29
C PHE A 135 12.25 13.57 -3.08
N GLU A 136 12.32 14.56 -3.96
CA GLU A 136 11.52 15.77 -3.86
C GLU A 136 10.03 15.51 -4.19
N ASP A 137 9.74 14.54 -5.06
CA ASP A 137 8.36 14.08 -5.32
C ASP A 137 7.77 13.42 -4.06
N LEU A 138 8.58 12.60 -3.35
CA LEU A 138 8.21 12.05 -2.04
C LEU A 138 7.90 13.17 -1.05
N LEU A 139 8.81 14.11 -0.88
CA LEU A 139 8.65 15.21 0.06
C LEU A 139 7.38 16.02 -0.24
N THR A 140 7.11 16.26 -1.53
CA THR A 140 5.91 16.95 -2.00
C THR A 140 4.64 16.16 -1.60
N SER A 141 4.62 14.84 -1.80
CA SER A 141 3.46 14.01 -1.46
C SER A 141 3.21 13.92 0.06
N VAL A 142 4.27 13.79 0.87
CA VAL A 142 4.16 13.80 2.35
C VAL A 142 3.66 15.16 2.85
N ARG A 143 4.16 16.27 2.28
CA ARG A 143 3.68 17.61 2.61
C ARG A 143 2.23 17.81 2.22
N THR A 144 1.81 17.29 1.08
CA THR A 144 0.42 17.33 0.63
C THR A 144 -0.48 16.60 1.63
N LEU A 145 -0.13 15.39 2.06
CA LEU A 145 -0.87 14.66 3.08
C LEU A 145 -0.88 15.40 4.43
N ALA A 146 0.23 16.06 4.81
CA ALA A 146 0.27 16.89 6.00
C ALA A 146 -0.76 18.03 5.96
N TRP A 147 -0.86 18.75 4.84
CA TRP A 147 -1.87 19.79 4.64
C TRP A 147 -3.29 19.22 4.60
N LEU A 148 -3.52 18.09 3.93
CA LEU A 148 -4.84 17.47 3.81
C LEU A 148 -5.34 16.89 5.14
N SER A 149 -4.46 16.46 6.03
CA SER A 149 -4.85 15.94 7.34
C SER A 149 -5.46 17.02 8.25
N LEU A 150 -5.16 18.31 8.04
CA LEU A 150 -5.70 19.41 8.86
C LEU A 150 -7.22 19.57 8.71
N PRO A 151 -7.79 19.75 7.50
CA PRO A 151 -9.24 19.83 7.34
C PRO A 151 -9.94 18.53 7.73
N VAL A 152 -9.33 17.35 7.49
CA VAL A 152 -9.88 16.07 7.93
C VAL A 152 -10.00 16.05 9.46
N ALA A 153 -8.94 16.39 10.20
CA ALA A 153 -8.95 16.42 11.66
C ALA A 153 -9.93 17.46 12.20
N ALA A 154 -9.97 18.66 11.62
CA ALA A 154 -10.88 19.72 12.03
C ALA A 154 -12.34 19.30 11.88
N LEU A 155 -12.73 18.76 10.73
CA LEU A 155 -14.10 18.30 10.48
C LEU A 155 -14.45 17.06 11.32
N MET A 156 -13.51 16.15 11.60
CA MET A 156 -13.74 15.03 12.52
C MET A 156 -13.88 15.48 13.99
N LEU A 157 -13.26 16.60 14.41
CA LEU A 157 -13.53 17.21 15.72
C LEU A 157 -14.95 17.78 15.77
N VAL A 158 -15.39 18.47 14.72
CA VAL A 158 -16.75 18.97 14.61
C VAL A 158 -17.75 17.81 14.61
N GLU A 159 -17.47 16.74 13.85
CA GLU A 159 -18.26 15.49 13.84
C GLU A 159 -18.36 14.89 15.26
N LYS A 160 -17.25 14.87 16.03
CA LYS A 160 -17.24 14.36 17.41
C LYS A 160 -18.08 15.19 18.35
N SER A 161 -18.16 16.50 18.17
CA SER A 161 -18.91 17.41 19.03
C SER A 161 -20.40 17.51 18.67
N THR A 162 -20.75 17.36 17.41
CA THR A 162 -22.13 17.55 16.89
C THR A 162 -22.85 16.24 16.59
N GLY A 163 -22.13 15.13 16.41
CA GLY A 163 -22.69 13.88 15.89
C GLY A 163 -23.04 13.92 14.41
N HIS A 164 -22.70 15.02 13.69
CA HIS A 164 -22.99 15.23 12.28
C HIS A 164 -21.72 15.18 11.44
N ASN A 165 -21.69 14.32 10.42
CA ASN A 165 -20.57 14.18 9.50
C ASN A 165 -20.71 15.12 8.30
N TYR A 166 -19.95 16.21 8.28
CA TYR A 166 -20.00 17.21 7.20
C TYR A 166 -19.46 16.72 5.85
N PHE A 167 -18.72 15.62 5.80
CA PHE A 167 -18.32 15.00 4.53
C PHE A 167 -19.51 14.34 3.80
N SER A 168 -20.65 14.15 4.47
CA SER A 168 -21.89 13.66 3.85
C SER A 168 -22.41 14.56 2.72
N VAL A 169 -21.98 15.83 2.67
CA VAL A 169 -22.28 16.76 1.56
C VAL A 169 -21.77 16.22 0.20
N PHE A 170 -20.73 15.41 0.22
CA PHE A 170 -20.22 14.75 -1.00
C PHE A 170 -20.97 13.44 -1.31
N GLY A 171 -21.84 12.95 -0.43
CA GLY A 171 -22.45 11.62 -0.52
C GLY A 171 -21.50 10.47 -0.14
N GLY A 172 -22.00 9.24 -0.13
CA GLY A 172 -21.18 8.03 0.08
C GLY A 172 -20.76 7.74 1.52
N VAL A 173 -21.05 8.60 2.48
CA VAL A 173 -20.89 8.41 3.94
C VAL A 173 -22.15 8.84 4.68
N PRO A 174 -22.45 8.24 5.86
CA PRO A 174 -23.63 8.62 6.64
C PRO A 174 -23.50 10.06 7.19
N GLU A 175 -24.62 10.76 7.25
CA GLU A 175 -24.73 12.09 7.83
C GLU A 175 -24.63 12.04 9.36
N ILE A 176 -25.24 11.02 9.96
CA ILE A 176 -25.26 10.83 11.42
C ILE A 176 -24.13 9.87 11.78
N THR A 177 -23.30 10.31 12.75
CA THR A 177 -22.16 9.54 13.23
C THR A 177 -22.60 8.29 13.98
N VAL A 178 -21.97 7.16 13.68
CA VAL A 178 -22.24 5.87 14.34
C VAL A 178 -21.83 5.92 15.83
N ILE A 179 -22.71 5.43 16.69
CA ILE A 179 -22.45 5.24 18.13
C ILE A 179 -22.21 3.75 18.39
N ARG A 180 -21.14 3.44 19.11
CA ARG A 180 -20.85 2.08 19.59
C ARG A 180 -20.36 2.14 21.04
N GLU A 181 -20.95 1.32 21.90
CA GLU A 181 -20.57 1.26 23.31
C GLU A 181 -20.62 2.65 24.00
N GLY A 182 -21.61 3.51 23.62
CA GLY A 182 -21.78 4.86 24.16
C GLY A 182 -20.80 5.91 23.59
N HIS A 183 -19.91 5.54 22.65
CA HIS A 183 -18.95 6.46 22.05
C HIS A 183 -19.28 6.77 20.60
N LEU A 184 -19.26 8.07 20.23
CA LEU A 184 -19.30 8.51 18.84
C LEU A 184 -18.03 8.06 18.14
N ARG A 185 -18.18 7.41 16.98
CA ARG A 185 -17.08 6.92 16.15
C ARG A 185 -17.05 7.71 14.84
N CYS A 186 -16.23 8.77 14.82
CA CYS A 186 -16.11 9.64 13.66
C CYS A 186 -15.36 8.96 12.52
N GLN A 187 -15.83 9.18 11.30
CA GLN A 187 -15.22 8.60 10.11
C GLN A 187 -14.78 9.62 9.06
N GLY A 188 -15.27 10.87 9.15
CA GLY A 188 -14.96 11.90 8.17
C GLY A 188 -15.35 11.47 6.75
N ALA A 189 -14.46 11.64 5.79
CA ALA A 189 -14.64 11.20 4.41
C ALA A 189 -14.48 9.68 4.20
N PHE A 190 -13.95 8.96 5.21
CA PHE A 190 -13.68 7.53 5.09
C PHE A 190 -14.96 6.71 5.27
N ARG A 191 -15.07 5.60 4.57
CA ARG A 191 -16.26 4.76 4.62
C ARG A 191 -16.53 4.10 5.97
N HIS A 192 -15.52 4.03 6.85
CA HIS A 192 -15.63 3.42 8.16
C HIS A 192 -14.67 4.09 9.17
N PRO A 193 -15.05 4.28 10.46
CA PRO A 193 -14.20 4.91 11.46
C PRO A 193 -12.81 4.28 11.64
N ILE A 194 -12.72 2.94 11.56
CA ILE A 194 -11.45 2.24 11.68
C ILE A 194 -10.46 2.64 10.57
N LEU A 195 -10.95 2.93 9.35
CA LEU A 195 -10.10 3.34 8.22
C LEU A 195 -9.58 4.76 8.41
N ALA A 196 -10.43 5.67 8.92
CA ALA A 196 -10.02 7.03 9.28
C ALA A 196 -8.92 7.00 10.37
N GLY A 197 -9.14 6.23 11.44
CA GLY A 197 -8.14 6.06 12.50
C GLY A 197 -6.86 5.42 11.98
N THR A 198 -6.94 4.42 11.09
CA THR A 198 -5.78 3.78 10.45
C THR A 198 -5.01 4.79 9.60
N PHE A 199 -5.69 5.66 8.84
CA PHE A 199 -5.04 6.75 8.11
C PHE A 199 -4.22 7.63 9.07
N GLY A 200 -4.82 8.15 10.15
CA GLY A 200 -4.10 8.95 11.14
C GLY A 200 -2.88 8.22 11.72
N ALA A 201 -3.05 6.97 12.13
CA ALA A 201 -1.99 6.17 12.74
C ALA A 201 -0.80 5.88 11.80
N THR A 202 -1.08 5.63 10.53
CA THR A 202 -0.05 5.30 9.51
C THR A 202 0.64 6.53 8.94
N GLN A 203 -0.01 7.71 8.96
CA GLN A 203 0.63 8.96 8.53
C GLN A 203 1.46 9.61 9.64
N PHE A 204 1.16 9.35 10.91
CA PHE A 204 1.88 9.89 12.07
C PHE A 204 3.41 9.80 11.96
N PRO A 205 4.03 8.64 11.63
CA PRO A 205 5.49 8.55 11.56
C PRO A 205 6.10 9.38 10.44
N LEU A 206 5.40 9.60 9.34
CA LEU A 206 5.86 10.44 8.24
C LEU A 206 5.85 11.92 8.63
N PHE A 207 4.83 12.36 9.37
CA PHE A 207 4.75 13.74 9.85
C PHE A 207 5.78 14.01 10.96
N MET A 208 5.99 13.05 11.87
CA MET A 208 7.09 13.11 12.83
C MET A 208 8.46 13.16 12.15
N ALA A 209 8.68 12.36 11.12
CA ALA A 209 9.91 12.38 10.34
C ALA A 209 10.12 13.71 9.62
N LEU A 210 9.05 14.30 9.05
CA LEU A 210 9.08 15.62 8.44
C LEU A 210 9.48 16.74 9.43
N TRP A 211 9.06 16.64 10.70
CA TRP A 211 9.47 17.55 11.76
C TRP A 211 10.99 17.57 11.96
N PHE A 212 11.62 16.40 11.92
CA PHE A 212 13.05 16.27 12.13
C PHE A 212 13.87 16.50 10.85
N TYR A 213 13.23 16.51 9.68
CA TYR A 213 13.92 16.61 8.40
C TYR A 213 14.56 17.97 8.20
N GLN A 214 13.78 19.06 8.24
CA GLN A 214 14.28 20.43 8.05
C GLN A 214 13.45 21.46 8.84
N PRO A 215 14.08 22.54 9.37
CA PRO A 215 13.39 23.56 10.18
C PRO A 215 12.19 24.23 9.50
N GLN A 216 12.26 24.43 8.18
CA GLN A 216 11.21 25.08 7.40
C GLN A 216 9.89 24.31 7.39
N TYR A 217 9.92 23.00 7.60
CA TYR A 217 8.71 22.15 7.60
C TYR A 217 8.14 21.90 9.00
N ARG A 218 8.81 22.35 10.06
CA ARG A 218 8.43 22.05 11.45
C ARG A 218 7.00 22.47 11.78
N ARG A 219 6.54 23.64 11.34
CA ARG A 219 5.19 24.12 11.65
C ARG A 219 4.12 23.19 11.08
N ILE A 220 4.19 22.89 9.79
CA ILE A 220 3.21 22.00 9.16
C ILE A 220 3.31 20.56 9.68
N ALA A 221 4.51 20.08 9.94
CA ALA A 221 4.74 18.74 10.50
C ALA A 221 4.14 18.60 11.92
N MET A 222 4.29 19.62 12.77
CA MET A 222 3.67 19.67 14.11
C MET A 222 2.14 19.63 14.00
N LEU A 223 1.54 20.51 13.19
CA LEU A 223 0.10 20.57 13.00
C LEU A 223 -0.44 19.25 12.46
N ALA A 224 0.24 18.65 11.48
CA ALA A 224 -0.15 17.36 10.91
C ALA A 224 0.00 16.19 11.91
N THR A 225 1.03 16.22 12.75
CA THR A 225 1.19 15.24 13.84
C THR A 225 0.03 15.34 14.84
N ILE A 226 -0.34 16.56 15.24
CA ILE A 226 -1.52 16.80 16.11
C ILE A 226 -2.80 16.34 15.39
N ALA A 227 -2.95 16.66 14.11
CA ALA A 227 -4.09 16.21 13.29
C ALA A 227 -4.21 14.68 13.27
N SER A 228 -3.08 13.96 13.13
CA SER A 228 -3.07 12.48 13.22
C SER A 228 -3.58 11.97 14.56
N LEU A 229 -3.16 12.57 15.66
CA LEU A 229 -3.63 12.20 17.01
C LEU A 229 -5.14 12.46 17.16
N ILE A 230 -5.63 13.59 16.66
CA ILE A 230 -7.05 13.93 16.64
C ILE A 230 -7.86 12.91 15.84
N ILE A 231 -7.42 12.58 14.62
CA ILE A 231 -8.09 11.61 13.74
C ILE A 231 -8.18 10.24 14.43
N VAL A 232 -7.11 9.76 15.05
CA VAL A 232 -7.12 8.48 15.78
C VAL A 232 -8.04 8.53 16.99
N GLY A 233 -7.97 9.61 17.78
CA GLY A 233 -8.80 9.78 18.98
C GLY A 233 -10.29 9.88 18.67
N THR A 234 -10.69 10.65 17.64
CA THR A 234 -12.10 10.80 17.25
C THR A 234 -12.68 9.56 16.58
N ALA A 235 -11.86 8.75 15.90
CA ALA A 235 -12.28 7.49 15.29
C ALA A 235 -12.68 6.42 16.33
N SER A 236 -12.25 6.55 17.58
CA SER A 236 -12.60 5.65 18.71
C SER A 236 -12.43 4.17 18.33
N SER A 237 -11.26 3.82 17.77
CA SER A 237 -10.95 2.46 17.30
C SER A 237 -9.69 1.92 17.95
N SER A 238 -9.81 0.79 18.68
CA SER A 238 -8.68 0.13 19.35
C SER A 238 -7.59 -0.32 18.38
N GLY A 239 -7.95 -0.80 17.18
CA GLY A 239 -6.99 -1.20 16.14
C GLY A 239 -6.13 -0.03 15.65
N ALA A 240 -6.73 1.13 15.40
CA ALA A 240 -6.03 2.35 15.02
C ALA A 240 -5.14 2.88 16.16
N LEU A 241 -5.61 2.81 17.41
CA LEU A 241 -4.81 3.20 18.58
C LEU A 241 -3.57 2.32 18.72
N MET A 242 -3.69 1.00 18.55
CA MET A 242 -2.55 0.08 18.59
C MET A 242 -1.54 0.37 17.48
N ALA A 243 -2.00 0.69 16.28
CA ALA A 243 -1.13 1.08 15.17
C ALA A 243 -0.42 2.42 15.44
N LEU A 244 -1.09 3.37 16.09
CA LEU A 244 -0.48 4.63 16.52
C LEU A 244 0.61 4.42 17.57
N LEU A 245 0.35 3.61 18.60
CA LEU A 245 1.33 3.27 19.64
C LEU A 245 2.56 2.59 19.02
N ALA A 246 2.34 1.67 18.09
CA ALA A 246 3.42 1.04 17.34
C ALA A 246 4.21 2.04 16.48
N SER A 247 3.55 3.03 15.90
CA SER A 247 4.19 4.13 15.17
C SER A 247 5.07 4.97 16.09
N MET A 248 4.59 5.30 17.30
CA MET A 248 5.37 6.04 18.29
C MET A 248 6.61 5.26 18.73
N VAL A 249 6.45 3.98 19.05
CA VAL A 249 7.57 3.09 19.39
C VAL A 249 8.55 2.97 18.23
N GLY A 250 8.04 2.77 17.00
CA GLY A 250 8.86 2.69 15.81
C GLY A 250 9.69 3.95 15.56
N MET A 251 9.13 5.14 15.78
CA MET A 251 9.87 6.41 15.70
C MET A 251 10.89 6.56 16.82
N ALA A 252 10.58 6.15 18.05
CA ALA A 252 11.51 6.16 19.17
C ALA A 252 12.73 5.24 18.93
N LEU A 253 12.54 4.12 18.24
CA LEU A 253 13.61 3.20 17.85
C LEU A 253 14.60 3.80 16.83
N TRP A 254 14.38 5.00 16.30
CA TRP A 254 15.37 5.72 15.49
C TRP A 254 16.72 5.83 16.19
N LYS A 255 16.73 6.04 17.49
CA LYS A 255 17.97 6.09 18.29
C LYS A 255 18.75 4.77 18.26
N TRP A 256 18.06 3.64 18.02
CA TRP A 256 18.60 2.29 18.00
C TRP A 256 18.74 1.70 16.58
N ARG A 257 18.65 2.57 15.54
CA ARG A 257 18.65 2.18 14.12
C ARG A 257 19.84 1.29 13.73
N ALA A 258 21.02 1.53 14.31
CA ALA A 258 22.22 0.71 14.09
C ALA A 258 22.05 -0.74 14.62
N HIS A 259 21.25 -0.92 15.66
CA HIS A 259 21.06 -2.19 16.37
C HIS A 259 19.74 -2.90 15.99
N MET A 260 19.09 -2.52 14.89
CA MET A 260 17.79 -3.10 14.50
C MET A 260 17.80 -4.61 14.27
N ARG A 261 18.96 -5.21 14.00
CA ARG A 261 19.09 -6.68 13.97
C ARG A 261 18.84 -7.29 15.35
N LEU A 262 19.41 -6.68 16.40
CA LEU A 262 19.22 -7.11 17.78
C LEU A 262 17.78 -6.90 18.24
N VAL A 263 17.19 -5.71 17.95
CA VAL A 263 15.79 -5.40 18.27
C VAL A 263 14.83 -6.43 17.66
N ARG A 264 15.00 -6.76 16.37
CA ARG A 264 14.16 -7.78 15.71
C ARG A 264 14.34 -9.17 16.29
N ARG A 265 15.59 -9.59 16.59
CA ARG A 265 15.86 -10.88 17.24
C ARG A 265 15.25 -10.92 18.64
N GLY A 266 15.38 -9.83 19.41
CA GLY A 266 14.77 -9.70 20.73
C GLY A 266 13.24 -9.78 20.67
N ALA A 267 12.61 -9.14 19.69
CA ALA A 267 11.15 -9.24 19.49
C ALA A 267 10.71 -10.68 19.17
N VAL A 268 11.43 -11.39 18.30
CA VAL A 268 11.14 -12.80 18.00
C VAL A 268 11.29 -13.66 19.24
N VAL A 269 12.39 -13.49 20.00
CA VAL A 269 12.62 -14.23 21.24
C VAL A 269 11.51 -13.93 22.26
N ALA A 270 11.11 -12.67 22.42
CA ALA A 270 10.02 -12.29 23.30
C ALA A 270 8.70 -12.98 22.92
N ILE A 271 8.35 -13.02 21.61
CA ILE A 271 7.17 -13.74 21.13
C ILE A 271 7.26 -15.24 21.43
N LEU A 272 8.42 -15.86 21.23
CA LEU A 272 8.64 -17.28 21.53
C LEU A 272 8.52 -17.56 23.03
N ILE A 273 9.07 -16.70 23.90
CA ILE A 273 8.93 -16.82 25.35
C ILE A 273 7.45 -16.74 25.75
N VAL A 274 6.71 -15.76 25.20
CA VAL A 274 5.27 -15.63 25.47
C VAL A 274 4.53 -16.88 24.98
N ALA A 275 4.88 -17.41 23.80
CA ALA A 275 4.28 -18.64 23.26
C ALA A 275 4.53 -19.86 24.18
N MET A 276 5.70 -19.93 24.82
CA MET A 276 6.04 -21.02 25.74
C MET A 276 5.32 -20.90 27.09
N ILE A 277 5.05 -19.68 27.55
CA ILE A 277 4.37 -19.43 28.84
C ILE A 277 2.85 -19.55 28.72
N MET A 278 2.30 -19.24 27.54
CA MET A 278 0.85 -19.31 27.32
C MET A 278 0.37 -20.75 27.09
N ASN A 279 -0.70 -21.13 27.79
CA ASN A 279 -1.40 -22.40 27.56
C ASN A 279 -2.33 -22.36 26.33
N ALA A 280 -2.33 -21.25 25.58
CA ALA A 280 -3.12 -21.01 24.38
C ALA A 280 -2.22 -20.45 23.27
N PRO A 281 -2.58 -20.60 21.99
CA PRO A 281 -1.85 -20.01 20.87
C PRO A 281 -1.61 -18.50 21.06
N VAL A 282 -0.47 -17.99 20.56
CA VAL A 282 -0.03 -16.60 20.77
C VAL A 282 -1.05 -15.55 20.31
N TRP A 283 -1.84 -15.86 19.27
CA TRP A 283 -2.87 -14.93 18.77
C TRP A 283 -4.01 -14.68 19.77
N TYR A 284 -4.17 -15.49 20.81
CA TYR A 284 -5.10 -15.21 21.92
C TYR A 284 -4.66 -14.03 22.79
N LEU A 285 -3.46 -13.49 22.57
CA LEU A 285 -3.08 -12.19 23.14
C LEU A 285 -4.01 -11.06 22.70
N PHE A 286 -4.59 -11.13 21.51
CA PHE A 286 -5.56 -10.12 21.06
C PHE A 286 -6.81 -10.12 21.92
N ASP A 287 -7.27 -11.28 22.34
CA ASP A 287 -8.40 -11.41 23.26
C ASP A 287 -8.06 -10.86 24.65
N ARG A 288 -6.91 -11.24 25.21
CA ARG A 288 -6.45 -10.74 26.52
C ARG A 288 -6.22 -9.23 26.54
N LEU A 289 -5.64 -8.67 25.47
CA LEU A 289 -5.47 -7.22 25.36
C LEU A 289 -6.80 -6.50 25.22
N SER A 290 -7.76 -7.05 24.50
CA SER A 290 -9.06 -6.43 24.31
C SER A 290 -9.93 -6.49 25.57
N SER A 291 -9.74 -7.48 26.43
CA SER A 291 -10.45 -7.53 27.73
C SER A 291 -10.05 -6.37 28.66
N ILE A 292 -8.87 -5.79 28.45
CA ILE A 292 -8.37 -4.62 29.21
C ILE A 292 -8.77 -3.30 28.52
N THR A 293 -8.72 -3.25 27.19
CA THR A 293 -8.89 -2.01 26.41
C THR A 293 -10.30 -1.83 25.83
N GLY A 294 -11.17 -2.81 26.01
CA GLY A 294 -12.45 -2.91 25.28
C GLY A 294 -12.26 -3.34 23.82
N GLY A 295 -13.32 -3.83 23.20
CA GLY A 295 -13.35 -4.15 21.78
C GLY A 295 -13.43 -5.65 21.44
N THR A 296 -13.31 -5.99 20.16
CA THR A 296 -13.58 -7.32 19.59
C THR A 296 -12.31 -8.15 19.40
N GLY A 297 -11.40 -8.20 20.39
CA GLY A 297 -10.16 -9.00 20.30
C GLY A 297 -10.42 -10.50 20.19
N TRP A 298 -11.45 -11.00 20.89
CA TRP A 298 -11.90 -12.39 20.82
C TRP A 298 -12.23 -12.81 19.37
N PHE A 299 -12.89 -11.93 18.61
CA PHE A 299 -13.27 -12.20 17.23
C PHE A 299 -12.04 -12.34 16.32
N ARG A 300 -10.96 -11.58 16.57
CA ARG A 300 -9.70 -11.69 15.81
C ARG A 300 -9.01 -13.02 16.08
N SER A 301 -8.97 -13.48 17.31
CA SER A 301 -8.43 -14.80 17.67
C SER A 301 -9.28 -15.90 17.05
N TYR A 302 -10.59 -15.81 17.18
CA TYR A 302 -11.54 -16.73 16.57
C TYR A 302 -11.36 -16.82 15.05
N LEU A 303 -11.25 -15.68 14.36
CA LEU A 303 -11.06 -15.64 12.90
C LEU A 303 -9.78 -16.37 12.45
N ILE A 304 -8.69 -16.26 13.23
CA ILE A 304 -7.45 -16.97 12.95
C ILE A 304 -7.66 -18.48 13.11
N ASP A 305 -8.32 -18.92 14.18
CA ASP A 305 -8.62 -20.33 14.42
C ASP A 305 -9.49 -20.92 13.29
N GLN A 306 -10.56 -20.21 12.88
CA GLN A 306 -11.40 -20.64 11.77
C GLN A 306 -10.62 -20.72 10.45
N THR A 307 -9.76 -19.76 10.18
CA THR A 307 -8.91 -19.77 8.98
C THR A 307 -8.00 -20.99 8.93
N ILE A 308 -7.43 -21.39 10.07
CA ILE A 308 -6.56 -22.58 10.17
C ILE A 308 -7.39 -23.85 10.05
N SER A 309 -8.53 -23.94 10.74
CA SER A 309 -9.42 -25.12 10.72
C SER A 309 -9.99 -25.40 9.33
N HIS A 310 -10.28 -24.36 8.58
CA HIS A 310 -10.83 -24.46 7.22
C HIS A 310 -9.74 -24.27 6.14
N PHE A 311 -8.46 -24.55 6.45
CA PHE A 311 -7.35 -24.36 5.53
C PHE A 311 -7.57 -25.03 4.16
N ASN A 312 -8.13 -26.22 4.13
CA ASN A 312 -8.42 -26.97 2.91
C ASN A 312 -9.41 -26.31 1.96
N GLU A 313 -10.25 -25.38 2.46
CA GLU A 313 -11.26 -24.69 1.65
C GLU A 313 -10.67 -23.54 0.84
N TRP A 314 -9.56 -22.94 1.30
CA TRP A 314 -9.05 -21.70 0.69
C TRP A 314 -7.59 -21.75 0.22
N TRP A 315 -6.78 -22.72 0.60
CA TRP A 315 -5.34 -22.70 0.38
C TRP A 315 -4.92 -22.60 -1.10
N LEU A 316 -5.67 -23.19 -2.03
CA LEU A 316 -5.28 -23.27 -3.45
C LEU A 316 -5.71 -22.02 -4.21
N PHE A 317 -7.00 -21.77 -4.34
CA PHE A 317 -7.56 -20.66 -5.13
C PHE A 317 -8.27 -19.59 -4.29
N GLY A 318 -8.41 -19.79 -2.99
CA GLY A 318 -9.31 -19.04 -2.13
C GLY A 318 -10.72 -19.65 -2.10
N THR A 319 -11.64 -18.95 -1.44
CA THR A 319 -13.05 -19.36 -1.35
C THR A 319 -13.99 -18.17 -1.47
N THR A 320 -15.18 -18.40 -1.97
CA THR A 320 -16.28 -17.43 -2.02
C THR A 320 -17.36 -17.75 -0.98
N TYR A 321 -17.11 -18.71 -0.09
CA TYR A 321 -18.04 -19.10 0.96
C TYR A 321 -17.30 -19.26 2.29
N THR A 322 -17.64 -18.43 3.26
CA THR A 322 -17.09 -18.46 4.63
C THR A 322 -18.19 -18.34 5.68
N ALA A 323 -19.47 -18.44 5.29
CA ALA A 323 -20.59 -18.36 6.23
C ALA A 323 -20.55 -19.48 7.28
N ASN A 324 -20.03 -20.67 6.92
CA ASN A 324 -19.80 -21.80 7.83
C ASN A 324 -18.73 -21.53 8.91
N TRP A 325 -17.96 -20.46 8.79
CA TRP A 325 -16.96 -20.06 9.78
C TRP A 325 -17.57 -19.15 10.87
N ALA A 326 -18.79 -18.63 10.66
CA ALA A 326 -19.43 -17.71 11.59
C ALA A 326 -19.83 -18.41 12.90
N PRO A 327 -19.66 -17.78 14.07
CA PRO A 327 -20.10 -18.34 15.35
C PRO A 327 -21.62 -18.44 15.37
N SER A 328 -22.15 -19.60 15.73
CA SER A 328 -23.60 -19.85 15.95
C SER A 328 -24.54 -19.48 14.79
N GLY A 329 -24.04 -19.44 13.55
CA GLY A 329 -24.82 -19.07 12.36
C GLY A 329 -25.11 -17.57 12.22
N GLU A 330 -24.46 -16.71 12.98
CA GLU A 330 -24.54 -15.28 12.81
C GLU A 330 -23.77 -14.85 11.55
N VAL A 331 -24.50 -14.39 10.54
CA VAL A 331 -23.91 -13.77 9.34
C VAL A 331 -23.69 -12.28 9.66
N THR A 332 -22.44 -11.88 9.82
CA THR A 332 -22.09 -10.50 10.16
C THR A 332 -21.68 -9.65 8.94
N SER A 333 -21.68 -10.25 7.76
CA SER A 333 -21.36 -9.58 6.48
C SER A 333 -22.63 -9.18 5.72
N ALA A 334 -22.52 -8.16 4.86
CA ALA A 334 -23.56 -7.79 3.90
C ALA A 334 -23.84 -8.91 2.86
N ASP A 335 -22.84 -9.77 2.59
CA ASP A 335 -23.01 -10.97 1.74
C ASP A 335 -23.36 -12.15 2.66
N PRO A 336 -24.53 -12.80 2.47
CA PRO A 336 -24.97 -13.94 3.27
C PRO A 336 -24.05 -15.17 3.15
N ASN A 337 -23.20 -15.22 2.12
CA ASN A 337 -22.23 -16.31 1.93
C ASN A 337 -20.89 -16.06 2.63
N MET A 338 -20.68 -14.87 3.16
CA MET A 338 -19.39 -14.46 3.70
C MET A 338 -19.50 -14.04 5.17
N MET A 339 -18.57 -14.54 6.00
CA MET A 339 -18.30 -13.98 7.31
C MET A 339 -17.50 -12.67 7.15
N ASP A 340 -17.67 -11.73 8.08
CA ASP A 340 -16.86 -10.49 8.11
C ASP A 340 -15.39 -10.80 8.44
N ILE A 341 -14.51 -10.71 7.43
CA ILE A 341 -13.08 -10.98 7.57
C ILE A 341 -12.37 -9.67 7.94
N THR A 342 -12.22 -9.40 9.24
CA THR A 342 -11.58 -8.18 9.75
C THR A 342 -10.05 -8.29 9.83
N ASN A 343 -9.43 -9.16 9.04
CA ASN A 343 -7.98 -9.36 8.97
C ASN A 343 -7.52 -9.37 7.52
N HIS A 344 -6.70 -8.39 7.15
CA HIS A 344 -6.27 -8.21 5.75
C HIS A 344 -5.39 -9.36 5.24
N TYR A 345 -4.57 -9.98 6.10
CA TYR A 345 -3.76 -11.14 5.71
C TYR A 345 -4.66 -12.32 5.36
N ILE A 346 -5.66 -12.60 6.19
CA ILE A 346 -6.65 -13.66 5.95
C ILE A 346 -7.44 -13.35 4.68
N ALA A 347 -7.85 -12.09 4.49
CA ALA A 347 -8.55 -11.66 3.28
C ALA A 347 -7.74 -11.89 2.00
N GLN A 348 -6.40 -11.75 2.04
CA GLN A 348 -5.55 -12.10 0.89
C GLN A 348 -5.60 -13.60 0.58
N GLY A 349 -5.53 -14.45 1.60
CA GLY A 349 -5.63 -15.90 1.44
C GLY A 349 -7.00 -16.33 0.94
N VAL A 350 -8.06 -15.87 1.59
CA VAL A 350 -9.45 -16.21 1.24
C VAL A 350 -9.80 -15.76 -0.18
N SER A 351 -9.29 -14.62 -0.65
CA SER A 351 -9.65 -14.07 -1.96
C SER A 351 -8.79 -14.56 -3.13
N GLY A 352 -7.75 -15.40 -2.91
CA GLY A 352 -6.87 -15.84 -4.00
C GLY A 352 -5.84 -16.88 -3.58
N GLY A 353 -6.08 -17.60 -2.49
CA GLY A 353 -5.27 -18.71 -2.03
C GLY A 353 -3.96 -18.33 -1.35
N LEU A 354 -3.24 -19.36 -0.92
CA LEU A 354 -1.97 -19.21 -0.21
C LEU A 354 -0.92 -18.47 -1.05
N LEU A 355 -0.88 -18.68 -2.37
CA LEU A 355 0.07 -18.02 -3.26
C LEU A 355 -0.12 -16.50 -3.26
N LYS A 356 -1.36 -16.02 -3.30
CA LYS A 356 -1.67 -14.58 -3.20
C LYS A 356 -1.19 -14.01 -1.86
N LEU A 357 -1.44 -14.71 -0.76
CA LEU A 357 -0.96 -14.31 0.58
C LEU A 357 0.56 -14.25 0.62
N VAL A 358 1.26 -15.26 0.10
CA VAL A 358 2.73 -15.30 0.05
C VAL A 358 3.30 -14.13 -0.76
N LEU A 359 2.71 -13.82 -1.92
CA LEU A 359 3.12 -12.67 -2.73
C LEU A 359 2.88 -11.34 -2.00
N PHE A 360 1.75 -11.21 -1.29
CA PHE A 360 1.48 -10.04 -0.45
C PHE A 360 2.52 -9.86 0.65
N LEU A 361 2.87 -10.93 1.36
CA LEU A 361 3.93 -10.90 2.36
C LEU A 361 5.30 -10.60 1.74
N ALA A 362 5.58 -11.12 0.55
CA ALA A 362 6.81 -10.84 -0.18
C ALA A 362 6.94 -9.34 -0.55
N ILE A 363 5.84 -8.67 -0.96
CA ILE A 363 5.81 -7.22 -1.18
C ILE A 363 6.25 -6.48 0.08
N ILE A 364 5.68 -6.81 1.24
CA ILE A 364 6.01 -6.20 2.53
C ILE A 364 7.49 -6.41 2.88
N VAL A 365 7.98 -7.65 2.79
CA VAL A 365 9.37 -8.00 3.11
C VAL A 365 10.36 -7.27 2.19
N VAL A 366 10.09 -7.22 0.89
CA VAL A 366 10.96 -6.53 -0.07
C VAL A 366 10.94 -5.03 0.16
N SER A 367 9.80 -4.44 0.52
CA SER A 367 9.66 -3.03 0.88
C SER A 367 10.49 -2.68 2.12
N PHE A 368 10.44 -3.49 3.20
CA PHE A 368 11.32 -3.31 4.35
C PHE A 368 12.81 -3.47 4.00
N LYS A 369 13.15 -4.41 3.10
CA LYS A 369 14.53 -4.58 2.63
C LYS A 369 15.00 -3.35 1.83
N SER A 370 14.12 -2.70 1.06
CA SER A 370 14.46 -1.47 0.32
C SER A 370 14.77 -0.32 1.27
N VAL A 371 13.91 -0.05 2.27
CA VAL A 371 14.18 0.93 3.33
C VAL A 371 15.49 0.63 4.06
N GLY A 372 15.68 -0.61 4.53
CA GLY A 372 16.87 -0.99 5.30
C GLY A 372 18.15 -0.97 4.49
N ARG A 373 18.11 -1.17 3.18
CA ARG A 373 19.27 -1.10 2.29
C ARG A 373 19.69 0.35 2.09
N TRP A 374 18.74 1.22 1.78
CA TRP A 374 19.00 2.64 1.60
C TRP A 374 19.63 3.28 2.85
N LEU A 375 19.06 3.01 4.03
CA LEU A 375 19.61 3.50 5.31
C LEU A 375 21.04 3.05 5.59
N LYS A 376 21.49 1.94 5.00
CA LYS A 376 22.86 1.46 5.16
C LYS A 376 23.84 2.10 4.18
N VAL A 377 23.40 2.39 2.96
CA VAL A 377 24.24 2.85 1.86
C VAL A 377 24.38 4.37 1.88
N GLU A 378 23.23 5.07 1.93
CA GLU A 378 23.18 6.55 1.82
C GLU A 378 23.36 7.27 3.18
N GLY A 379 23.47 6.52 4.25
CA GLY A 379 23.70 7.04 5.59
C GLY A 379 22.42 7.30 6.38
N ALA A 380 22.33 6.59 7.50
CA ALA A 380 21.27 6.80 8.49
C ALA A 380 21.34 8.18 9.14
N ASP A 381 22.48 8.89 9.02
CA ASP A 381 22.72 10.18 9.65
C ASP A 381 22.34 11.37 8.76
N SER A 382 21.97 11.11 7.50
CA SER A 382 21.45 12.15 6.62
C SER A 382 20.05 12.63 7.06
N SER A 383 19.72 13.89 6.81
CA SER A 383 18.37 14.41 7.07
C SER A 383 17.29 13.65 6.29
N ALA A 384 17.59 13.11 5.11
CA ALA A 384 16.71 12.25 4.35
C ALA A 384 16.50 10.89 5.03
N GLY A 385 17.48 10.39 5.80
CA GLY A 385 17.42 9.11 6.50
C GLY A 385 16.21 8.99 7.43
N ILE A 386 15.85 10.08 8.12
CA ILE A 386 14.69 10.03 9.03
C ILE A 386 13.36 9.95 8.28
N LEU A 387 13.23 10.53 7.08
CA LEU A 387 12.04 10.40 6.24
C LEU A 387 11.89 8.96 5.70
N VAL A 388 13.01 8.36 5.26
CA VAL A 388 13.02 6.95 4.83
C VAL A 388 12.72 6.01 6.01
N TRP A 389 13.21 6.33 7.21
CA TRP A 389 12.84 5.62 8.43
C TRP A 389 11.34 5.76 8.72
N GLY A 390 10.79 6.98 8.65
CA GLY A 390 9.36 7.25 8.82
C GLY A 390 8.50 6.43 7.86
N ALA A 391 8.93 6.27 6.59
CA ALA A 391 8.27 5.40 5.63
C ALA A 391 8.29 3.92 6.06
N GLY A 392 9.41 3.45 6.61
CA GLY A 392 9.53 2.10 7.18
C GLY A 392 8.63 1.90 8.41
N VAL A 393 8.52 2.90 9.27
CA VAL A 393 7.60 2.85 10.44
C VAL A 393 6.15 2.95 10.00
N SER A 394 5.81 3.74 8.99
CA SER A 394 4.48 3.77 8.39
C SER A 394 4.10 2.39 7.82
N LEU A 395 5.02 1.74 7.11
CA LEU A 395 4.83 0.37 6.62
C LEU A 395 4.58 -0.61 7.78
N PHE A 396 5.29 -0.48 8.89
CA PHE A 396 5.09 -1.30 10.09
C PHE A 396 3.71 -1.05 10.72
N ALA A 397 3.25 0.20 10.79
CA ALA A 397 1.93 0.54 11.27
C ALA A 397 0.81 -0.08 10.41
N HIS A 398 0.96 -0.07 9.07
CA HIS A 398 0.06 -0.79 8.18
C HIS A 398 0.04 -2.29 8.46
N CYS A 399 1.21 -2.92 8.65
CA CYS A 399 1.29 -4.35 8.98
C CYS A 399 0.53 -4.72 10.26
N LEU A 400 0.54 -3.86 11.27
CA LEU A 400 -0.24 -4.07 12.50
C LEU A 400 -1.73 -3.79 12.28
N SER A 401 -2.08 -2.77 11.51
CA SER A 401 -3.47 -2.49 11.16
C SER A 401 -4.11 -3.64 10.38
N PHE A 402 -3.36 -4.34 9.53
CA PHE A 402 -3.85 -5.52 8.78
C PHE A 402 -4.35 -6.66 9.67
N VAL A 403 -3.87 -6.78 10.89
CA VAL A 403 -4.37 -7.78 11.86
C VAL A 403 -5.76 -7.42 12.38
N SER A 404 -6.10 -6.13 12.40
CA SER A 404 -7.32 -5.61 13.03
C SER A 404 -8.40 -5.18 12.04
N THR A 405 -8.07 -5.02 10.75
CA THR A 405 -9.04 -4.62 9.72
C THR A 405 -8.59 -5.04 8.33
N THR A 406 -9.55 -5.41 7.50
CA THR A 406 -9.35 -5.54 6.05
C THR A 406 -9.42 -4.15 5.43
N TYR A 407 -8.50 -3.85 4.50
CA TYR A 407 -8.45 -2.57 3.82
C TYR A 407 -9.43 -2.52 2.66
N PHE A 408 -10.16 -1.43 2.56
CA PHE A 408 -11.05 -1.07 1.46
C PHE A 408 -11.10 0.45 1.30
N ASP A 409 -11.59 0.95 0.18
CA ASP A 409 -11.70 2.37 -0.16
C ASP A 409 -10.38 3.17 0.01
N GLN A 410 -10.44 4.35 0.64
CA GLN A 410 -9.36 5.33 0.71
C GLN A 410 -8.04 4.77 1.25
N ILE A 411 -8.10 3.94 2.29
CA ILE A 411 -6.88 3.43 2.92
C ILE A 411 -6.09 2.50 2.00
N VAL A 412 -6.73 1.86 1.02
CA VAL A 412 -6.06 1.05 -0.01
C VAL A 412 -5.21 1.94 -0.92
N VAL A 413 -5.72 3.13 -1.28
CA VAL A 413 -4.97 4.10 -2.09
C VAL A 413 -3.76 4.62 -1.34
N VAL A 414 -3.92 4.92 -0.04
CA VAL A 414 -2.81 5.34 0.85
C VAL A 414 -1.76 4.24 0.98
N TRP A 415 -2.19 2.98 1.08
CA TRP A 415 -1.30 1.82 1.08
C TRP A 415 -0.50 1.70 -0.22
N TYR A 416 -1.14 1.81 -1.38
CA TYR A 416 -0.45 1.76 -2.67
C TYR A 416 0.47 2.96 -2.88
N TRP A 417 0.09 4.16 -2.40
CA TRP A 417 0.97 5.32 -2.39
C TRP A 417 2.23 5.06 -1.57
N LEU A 418 2.12 4.52 -0.35
CA LEU A 418 3.28 4.20 0.48
C LEU A 418 4.18 3.14 -0.17
N LEU A 419 3.60 2.08 -0.74
CA LEU A 419 4.36 1.06 -1.46
C LEU A 419 5.09 1.65 -2.67
N ALA A 420 4.42 2.49 -3.47
CA ALA A 420 5.01 3.15 -4.63
C ALA A 420 6.17 4.07 -4.21
N MET A 421 5.99 4.82 -3.14
CA MET A 421 7.02 5.67 -2.54
C MET A 421 8.25 4.84 -2.12
N ILE A 422 8.07 3.76 -1.38
CA ILE A 422 9.16 2.88 -0.94
C ILE A 422 9.84 2.18 -2.12
N ALA A 423 9.08 1.80 -3.14
CA ALA A 423 9.63 1.19 -4.35
C ALA A 423 10.47 2.17 -5.19
N SER A 424 10.28 3.49 -5.03
CA SER A 424 11.08 4.52 -5.70
C SER A 424 12.42 4.78 -5.01
N ILE A 425 12.56 4.45 -3.72
CA ILE A 425 13.77 4.68 -2.92
C ILE A 425 15.08 4.20 -3.60
N PRO A 426 15.17 3.00 -4.20
CA PRO A 426 16.40 2.54 -4.83
C PRO A 426 16.87 3.37 -6.03
N ALA A 427 15.97 4.09 -6.68
CA ALA A 427 16.30 4.92 -7.83
C ALA A 427 16.92 6.28 -7.44
N TRP A 428 16.81 6.70 -6.19
CA TRP A 428 17.31 8.00 -5.73
C TRP A 428 18.82 8.03 -5.58
N GLY A 429 19.47 6.96 -5.06
CA GLY A 429 20.91 6.89 -4.87
C GLY A 429 21.71 6.94 -6.18
N ASN A 430 21.20 6.34 -7.25
CA ASN A 430 21.89 6.36 -8.55
C ASN A 430 21.96 7.75 -9.19
N LYS A 431 21.08 8.68 -8.82
CA LYS A 431 21.09 10.06 -9.36
C LYS A 431 22.06 10.97 -8.58
N VAL A 432 22.24 10.73 -7.29
CA VAL A 432 23.18 11.51 -6.46
C VAL A 432 24.61 11.21 -6.90
N THR A 433 24.98 9.94 -7.07
CA THR A 433 26.32 9.54 -7.55
C THR A 433 26.63 10.04 -8.96
N THR A 434 25.64 10.11 -9.84
CA THR A 434 25.84 10.62 -11.21
C THR A 434 26.02 12.15 -11.21
N SER A 435 25.34 12.87 -10.32
CA SER A 435 25.47 14.33 -10.20
C SER A 435 26.83 14.73 -9.59
N ASP A 436 27.28 13.99 -8.57
CA ASP A 436 28.59 14.25 -7.94
C ASP A 436 29.75 13.89 -8.87
N SER A 437 29.64 12.79 -9.63
CA SER A 437 30.64 12.41 -10.63
C SER A 437 30.69 13.39 -11.81
N LEU A 438 29.56 13.98 -12.19
CA LEU A 438 29.54 15.03 -13.23
C LEU A 438 30.13 16.34 -12.72
N LEU A 439 29.93 16.70 -11.45
CA LEU A 439 30.54 17.88 -10.84
C LEU A 439 32.03 17.69 -10.62
N GLU A 440 32.52 16.52 -10.25
CA GLU A 440 33.94 16.18 -10.21
C GLU A 440 34.58 16.18 -11.61
N THR A 441 33.87 15.71 -12.63
CA THR A 441 34.37 15.70 -14.01
C THR A 441 34.40 17.11 -14.58
N VAL A 442 33.44 17.98 -14.29
CA VAL A 442 33.43 19.39 -14.70
C VAL A 442 34.49 20.20 -13.95
N GLY A 443 34.69 19.94 -12.65
CA GLY A 443 35.74 20.57 -11.85
C GLY A 443 37.17 20.21 -12.26
N ASN A 444 37.36 19.02 -12.85
CA ASN A 444 38.67 18.59 -13.39
C ASN A 444 38.88 19.03 -14.85
N VAL A 445 37.83 19.38 -15.61
CA VAL A 445 37.92 19.86 -16.99
C VAL A 445 38.25 21.39 -17.04
N GLU A 446 37.93 22.16 -15.97
CA GLU A 446 38.31 23.57 -15.90
C GLU A 446 39.78 23.82 -15.57
N SER A 447 40.56 22.75 -15.27
CA SER A 447 42.01 22.87 -15.00
C SER A 447 42.93 22.38 -16.13
N GLU A 448 42.44 21.80 -17.18
CA GLU A 448 43.22 21.41 -18.38
C GLU A 448 42.42 21.70 -19.66
N ASP A 449 43.00 22.55 -20.46
CA ASP A 449 42.75 22.84 -21.88
C ASP A 449 42.05 24.17 -22.23
N VAL A 450 42.92 25.20 -22.21
CA VAL A 450 42.97 26.19 -23.28
C VAL A 450 43.97 25.67 -24.35
N ALA A 451 43.50 24.86 -25.28
CA ALA A 451 44.07 24.78 -26.64
C ALA A 451 43.28 23.74 -27.51
N ASP A 452 42.91 24.25 -28.65
CA ASP A 452 42.67 23.62 -29.96
C ASP A 452 41.29 23.08 -30.34
N SER A 453 40.89 23.72 -31.37
CA SER A 453 39.79 23.77 -32.30
C SER A 453 39.37 22.49 -33.02
N GLU A 454 38.06 22.54 -33.41
CA GLU A 454 37.43 21.96 -34.61
C GLU A 454 37.43 20.46 -34.82
N LYS A 455 36.26 19.85 -34.76
CA LYS A 455 35.51 19.25 -35.91
C LYS A 455 34.27 18.51 -35.52
N THR A 456 33.19 18.85 -36.19
CA THR A 456 31.87 18.21 -36.25
C THR A 456 31.90 16.72 -36.59
N SER A 457 31.14 15.88 -35.84
CA SER A 457 30.42 14.74 -36.37
C SER A 457 29.38 14.19 -35.35
N LEU A 458 28.16 13.98 -35.84
CA LEU A 458 27.02 13.39 -35.09
C LEU A 458 27.29 11.93 -34.65
N PRO A 459 26.86 11.47 -33.47
CA PRO A 459 27.12 10.11 -33.03
C PRO A 459 26.00 9.14 -33.36
N LEU A 460 26.46 8.04 -33.91
CA LEU A 460 25.77 6.79 -34.26
C LEU A 460 25.47 5.93 -32.99
N HIS A 461 24.68 6.39 -32.03
CA HIS A 461 24.42 5.62 -30.83
C HIS A 461 22.97 5.11 -30.64
N PHE A 462 22.15 5.16 -31.69
CA PHE A 462 20.76 4.71 -31.58
C PHE A 462 20.54 3.21 -31.88
N TRP A 463 21.50 2.51 -32.46
CA TRP A 463 21.36 1.12 -32.91
C TRP A 463 22.04 0.06 -32.04
N THR A 464 22.88 0.43 -31.08
CA THR A 464 23.59 -0.53 -30.22
C THR A 464 22.74 -1.06 -29.07
N GLY A 465 21.70 -0.32 -28.59
CA GLY A 465 20.82 -0.74 -27.50
C GLY A 465 19.91 -1.93 -27.83
N ILE A 466 19.46 -2.03 -29.11
CA ILE A 466 18.52 -3.08 -29.52
C ILE A 466 19.25 -4.42 -29.77
N CYS A 467 20.49 -4.40 -30.24
CA CYS A 467 21.31 -5.61 -30.40
C CYS A 467 21.73 -6.22 -29.03
N MET A 468 22.05 -5.41 -28.04
CA MET A 468 22.43 -5.90 -26.71
C MET A 468 21.24 -6.55 -25.98
N PHE A 469 20.03 -6.07 -26.16
CA PHE A 469 18.84 -6.67 -25.55
C PHE A 469 18.49 -8.04 -26.16
N ARG A 470 18.66 -8.22 -27.47
CA ARG A 470 18.49 -9.53 -28.13
C ARG A 470 19.54 -10.56 -27.69
N LEU A 471 20.80 -10.15 -27.50
CA LEU A 471 21.86 -11.03 -27.01
C LEU A 471 21.69 -11.40 -25.52
N PHE A 472 21.15 -10.49 -24.71
CA PHE A 472 20.89 -10.75 -23.30
C PHE A 472 19.73 -11.75 -23.06
N VAL A 473 18.68 -11.66 -23.88
CA VAL A 473 17.55 -12.59 -23.81
C VAL A 473 17.95 -13.97 -24.33
N ALA A 474 18.72 -14.06 -25.41
CA ALA A 474 19.19 -15.34 -25.96
C ALA A 474 20.12 -16.08 -24.99
N ARG A 475 21.08 -15.38 -24.34
CA ARG A 475 21.99 -16.00 -23.35
C ARG A 475 21.28 -16.50 -22.08
N LYS A 476 20.19 -15.89 -21.67
CA LYS A 476 19.41 -16.38 -20.51
C LYS A 476 18.56 -17.61 -20.85
N PHE A 477 18.09 -17.71 -22.08
CA PHE A 477 17.31 -18.87 -22.54
C PHE A 477 18.18 -20.12 -22.69
N ASP A 478 19.40 -19.99 -23.20
CA ASP A 478 20.35 -21.10 -23.32
C ASP A 478 20.82 -21.61 -21.96
N LYS A 479 21.03 -20.74 -21.00
CA LYS A 479 21.37 -21.13 -19.61
C LYS A 479 20.23 -21.82 -18.87
N PHE A 480 18.98 -21.48 -19.19
CA PHE A 480 17.81 -22.17 -18.65
C PHE A 480 17.65 -23.56 -19.28
N ARG A 481 17.88 -23.67 -20.58
CA ARG A 481 17.79 -24.95 -21.32
C ARG A 481 18.86 -25.95 -20.86
N SER A 482 20.10 -25.50 -20.66
CA SER A 482 21.21 -26.37 -20.18
C SER A 482 20.96 -26.88 -18.75
N ASN A 483 20.43 -26.03 -17.85
CA ASN A 483 20.11 -26.45 -16.48
C ASN A 483 18.92 -27.39 -16.42
N PHE A 484 17.93 -27.24 -17.33
CA PHE A 484 16.77 -28.12 -17.40
C PHE A 484 17.12 -29.50 -17.96
N VAL A 485 18.03 -29.58 -18.95
CA VAL A 485 18.54 -30.84 -19.49
C VAL A 485 19.35 -31.61 -18.45
N LEU A 486 20.22 -30.92 -17.68
CA LEU A 486 20.97 -31.53 -16.59
C LEU A 486 20.07 -32.05 -15.45
N TYR A 487 18.94 -31.39 -15.19
CA TYR A 487 17.95 -31.85 -14.18
C TYR A 487 17.24 -33.14 -14.64
N LEU A 488 16.87 -33.24 -15.92
CA LEU A 488 16.22 -34.44 -16.49
C LEU A 488 17.18 -35.64 -16.60
N GLU A 489 18.48 -35.40 -16.88
CA GLU A 489 19.49 -36.46 -16.90
C GLU A 489 19.82 -36.97 -15.47
N GLY A 490 19.71 -36.12 -14.45
CA GLY A 490 19.86 -36.50 -13.04
C GLY A 490 18.76 -37.45 -12.53
N GLU A 491 17.50 -37.23 -12.92
CA GLU A 491 16.39 -38.08 -12.51
C GLU A 491 16.41 -39.48 -13.21
N THR A 492 16.88 -39.57 -14.44
CA THR A 492 16.98 -40.88 -15.13
C THR A 492 18.05 -41.78 -14.54
N MET A 493 19.05 -41.25 -13.83
CA MET A 493 20.04 -42.08 -13.13
C MET A 493 19.54 -42.65 -11.81
N ILE A 494 18.62 -42.03 -11.11
CA ILE A 494 18.05 -42.52 -9.85
C ILE A 494 17.12 -43.72 -10.09
N PHE A 495 16.43 -43.81 -11.21
CA PHE A 495 15.52 -44.92 -11.52
C PHE A 495 16.25 -46.22 -11.93
N ARG A 496 17.53 -46.19 -12.29
CA ARG A 496 18.31 -47.40 -12.66
C ARG A 496 18.94 -48.15 -11.49
N ARG A 497 18.86 -47.61 -10.25
CA ARG A 497 19.48 -48.25 -9.07
C ARG A 497 18.56 -49.09 -8.19
N PHE A 498 17.27 -49.24 -8.58
CA PHE A 498 16.31 -50.04 -7.82
C PHE A 498 15.65 -51.19 -8.63
N ARG A 499 16.44 -51.93 -9.42
CA ARG A 499 16.01 -53.26 -9.88
C ARG A 499 17.20 -54.20 -9.84
N THR A 500 17.19 -55.09 -8.85
CA THR A 500 17.58 -56.51 -8.75
C THR A 500 18.28 -56.84 -7.43
N PRO A 501 18.14 -58.08 -6.99
CA PRO A 501 16.97 -58.97 -6.84
C PRO A 501 16.54 -59.04 -5.37
#